data_038a47fcd0c5aadc1ff8df8bbc2f4828
#
_entry.id   038a47fcd0c5aadc1ff8df8bbc2f4828
#
_cell.length_a   1.000
_cell.length_b   1.000
_cell.length_c   1.000
_cell.angle_alpha   90.00
_cell.angle_beta   90.00
_cell.angle_gamma   90.00
#
_symmetry.space_group_name_H-M   'P 1'
#
loop_
_entity.id
_entity.type
_entity.pdbx_description
1 polymer ?
#
loop_
_entity_poly.entity_id
_entity_poly.type
_entity_poly.pdbx_seq_one_letter_code
_entity_poly.pdbx_strand_id
1 'polypeptide(L)'
;MKTATGLTVLLAAVALVSGCDEDKMMSERGFRLPDGDAQVGREVFVYMQCTQCHTIRNEELPAIPGADPYVELGGSVSRVKTYGELVTAIINPSHKLADGYAKDLVSNDGVSNMYVYNGFMTVQELTDLVMFLQPHYDVLPPNYQYRIYP
;
A
#
# COMPACT_ATOMS: atom_id res chain seq x y z
N MET A 1 44.03 20.07 30.30
CA MET A 1 42.61 19.85 30.49
C MET A 1 41.78 20.49 29.36
N LYS A 2 42.09 20.24 28.06
CA LYS A 2 41.35 20.83 26.91
C LYS A 2 40.89 19.79 25.89
N THR A 3 41.03 18.49 26.11
CA THR A 3 40.71 17.42 25.16
C THR A 3 39.41 16.63 25.47
N ALA A 4 38.83 16.79 26.65
CA ALA A 4 37.62 16.07 27.06
C ALA A 4 36.32 16.68 26.53
N THR A 5 36.31 18.01 26.27
CA THR A 5 35.12 18.76 25.85
C THR A 5 34.77 18.53 24.36
N GLY A 6 35.80 18.24 23.53
CA GLY A 6 35.58 17.98 22.09
C GLY A 6 34.91 16.63 21.78
N LEU A 7 35.20 15.63 22.58
CA LEU A 7 34.68 14.28 22.39
C LEU A 7 33.20 14.17 22.79
N THR A 8 32.79 14.92 23.81
CA THR A 8 31.38 14.93 24.30
C THR A 8 30.43 15.62 23.30
N VAL A 9 30.91 16.67 22.62
CA VAL A 9 30.13 17.39 21.59
C VAL A 9 29.94 16.53 20.33
N LEU A 10 30.96 15.74 19.97
CA LEU A 10 30.89 14.87 18.80
C LEU A 10 29.91 13.68 19.01
N LEU A 11 29.86 13.12 20.23
CA LEU A 11 28.89 12.06 20.57
C LEU A 11 27.43 12.57 20.61
N ALA A 12 27.22 13.82 21.03
CA ALA A 12 25.89 14.43 21.06
C ALA A 12 25.35 14.74 19.64
N ALA A 13 26.24 15.03 18.67
CA ALA A 13 25.82 15.29 17.28
C ALA A 13 25.39 14.05 16.50
N VAL A 14 25.93 12.88 16.85
CA VAL A 14 25.57 11.61 16.18
C VAL A 14 24.18 11.10 16.61
N ALA A 15 23.70 11.46 17.79
CA ALA A 15 22.39 11.05 18.30
C ALA A 15 21.20 11.79 17.64
N LEU A 16 21.45 12.84 16.84
CA LEU A 16 20.38 13.65 16.21
C LEU A 16 20.03 13.22 14.77
N VAL A 17 20.68 12.20 14.21
CA VAL A 17 20.45 11.79 12.80
C VAL A 17 19.56 10.53 12.69
N SER A 18 19.14 9.94 13.79
CA SER A 18 18.27 8.73 13.79
C SER A 18 16.79 9.08 13.75
N GLY A 19 16.39 9.93 12.84
CA GLY A 19 15.01 10.44 12.76
C GLY A 19 14.35 10.28 11.39
N CYS A 20 14.58 9.17 10.69
CA CYS A 20 13.66 8.76 9.63
C CYS A 20 12.76 7.66 10.20
N ASP A 21 11.67 8.10 10.76
CA ASP A 21 10.66 7.28 11.41
C ASP A 21 9.85 6.54 10.34
N GLU A 22 10.05 5.22 10.21
CA GLU A 22 9.20 4.36 9.38
C GLU A 22 7.74 4.38 9.88
N ASP A 23 7.51 4.75 11.13
CA ASP A 23 6.18 4.93 11.73
C ASP A 23 5.34 6.04 11.08
N LYS A 24 5.94 6.95 10.30
CA LYS A 24 5.20 8.02 9.60
C LYS A 24 4.38 7.54 8.41
N MET A 25 4.63 6.35 7.89
CA MET A 25 3.80 5.76 6.83
C MET A 25 2.50 5.18 7.39
N MET A 26 2.46 4.87 8.67
CA MET A 26 1.27 4.50 9.42
C MET A 26 0.72 5.78 10.06
N SER A 27 -0.31 6.38 9.47
CA SER A 27 -0.88 7.64 9.95
C SER A 27 -1.14 7.58 11.45
N GLU A 28 -0.41 8.36 12.24
CA GLU A 28 -0.61 8.50 13.70
C GLU A 28 -1.92 9.22 14.06
N ARG A 29 -2.65 9.72 13.07
CA ARG A 29 -3.86 10.51 13.32
C ARG A 29 -5.11 9.64 13.23
N GLY A 30 -5.47 9.06 14.36
CA GLY A 30 -6.84 8.65 14.67
C GLY A 30 -7.24 7.23 14.31
N PHE A 31 -6.64 6.57 13.33
CA PHE A 31 -7.00 5.21 12.95
C PHE A 31 -5.78 4.32 12.80
N ARG A 32 -5.62 3.35 13.69
CA ARG A 32 -4.58 2.33 13.60
C ARG A 32 -5.24 0.96 13.76
N LEU A 33 -5.06 0.12 12.76
CA LEU A 33 -5.40 -1.30 12.85
C LEU A 33 -4.31 -2.07 13.63
N PRO A 34 -4.61 -3.29 14.11
CA PRO A 34 -3.58 -4.18 14.65
C PRO A 34 -2.45 -4.44 13.65
N ASP A 35 -1.34 -4.98 14.14
CA ASP A 35 -0.29 -5.47 13.24
C ASP A 35 -0.82 -6.67 12.45
N GLY A 36 -0.49 -6.73 11.16
CA GLY A 36 -0.90 -7.79 10.25
C GLY A 36 0.26 -8.71 9.86
N ASP A 37 -0.09 -9.87 9.33
CA ASP A 37 0.83 -10.85 8.79
C ASP A 37 0.68 -10.92 7.26
N ALA A 38 1.75 -10.57 6.52
CA ALA A 38 1.73 -10.57 5.06
C ALA A 38 1.56 -11.97 4.46
N GLN A 39 2.06 -13.03 5.12
CA GLN A 39 1.88 -14.40 4.64
C GLN A 39 0.42 -14.84 4.77
N VAL A 40 -0.20 -14.54 5.91
CA VAL A 40 -1.64 -14.76 6.12
C VAL A 40 -2.45 -13.90 5.14
N GLY A 41 -2.04 -12.66 4.92
CA GLY A 41 -2.67 -11.76 3.94
C GLY A 41 -2.66 -12.30 2.50
N ARG A 42 -1.58 -12.98 2.10
CA ARG A 42 -1.51 -13.70 0.83
C ARG A 42 -2.54 -14.83 0.75
N GLU A 43 -2.69 -15.58 1.83
CA GLU A 43 -3.70 -16.65 1.92
C GLU A 43 -5.11 -16.07 1.87
N VAL A 44 -5.37 -14.96 2.57
CA VAL A 44 -6.63 -14.22 2.52
C VAL A 44 -6.93 -13.74 1.09
N PHE A 45 -5.96 -13.20 0.38
CA PHE A 45 -6.12 -12.76 -1.02
C PHE A 45 -6.60 -13.89 -1.93
N VAL A 46 -6.03 -15.08 -1.78
CA VAL A 46 -6.43 -16.28 -2.53
C VAL A 46 -7.78 -16.81 -2.06
N TYR A 47 -7.97 -16.93 -0.77
CA TYR A 47 -9.19 -17.46 -0.16
C TYR A 47 -10.42 -16.59 -0.47
N MET A 48 -10.29 -15.28 -0.41
CA MET A 48 -11.34 -14.33 -0.77
C MET A 48 -11.55 -14.21 -2.29
N GLN A 49 -10.83 -15.02 -3.08
CA GLN A 49 -10.91 -15.05 -4.55
C GLN A 49 -10.59 -13.71 -5.22
N CYS A 50 -9.75 -12.89 -4.63
CA CYS A 50 -9.31 -11.62 -5.22
C CYS A 50 -8.62 -11.83 -6.58
N THR A 51 -7.99 -13.00 -6.78
CA THR A 51 -7.38 -13.44 -8.04
C THR A 51 -8.37 -13.62 -9.19
N GLN A 52 -9.69 -13.57 -8.94
CA GLN A 52 -10.69 -13.57 -9.98
C GLN A 52 -10.60 -12.33 -10.88
N CYS A 53 -10.25 -11.19 -10.29
CA CYS A 53 -10.19 -9.90 -10.97
C CYS A 53 -8.80 -9.26 -10.92
N HIS A 54 -7.93 -9.68 -9.99
CA HIS A 54 -6.65 -9.04 -9.73
C HIS A 54 -5.46 -9.97 -10.00
N THR A 55 -4.44 -9.39 -10.63
CA THR A 55 -3.06 -9.88 -10.56
C THR A 55 -2.25 -8.98 -9.64
N ILE A 56 -1.12 -9.46 -9.15
CA ILE A 56 -0.15 -8.66 -8.40
C ILE A 56 1.17 -8.70 -9.14
N ARG A 57 1.76 -7.53 -9.37
CA ARG A 57 3.02 -7.41 -10.10
C ARG A 57 4.14 -8.16 -9.38
N ASN A 58 4.85 -9.01 -10.12
CA ASN A 58 5.95 -9.85 -9.63
C ASN A 58 5.54 -10.87 -8.55
N GLU A 59 4.25 -11.23 -8.45
CA GLU A 59 3.76 -12.25 -7.54
C GLU A 59 3.00 -13.33 -8.33
N GLU A 60 3.37 -14.59 -8.12
CA GLU A 60 2.67 -15.73 -8.68
C GLU A 60 1.60 -16.23 -7.69
N LEU A 61 0.36 -16.12 -8.09
CA LEU A 61 -0.79 -16.54 -7.29
C LEU A 61 -1.56 -17.67 -8.01
N PRO A 62 -2.23 -18.54 -7.26
CA PRO A 62 -3.09 -19.58 -7.84
C PRO A 62 -4.16 -18.96 -8.73
N ALA A 63 -4.24 -19.44 -9.97
CA ALA A 63 -5.26 -19.02 -10.91
C ALA A 63 -6.60 -19.71 -10.59
N ILE A 64 -7.69 -18.96 -10.73
CA ILE A 64 -9.05 -19.51 -10.66
C ILE A 64 -9.44 -19.98 -12.07
N PRO A 65 -9.83 -21.24 -12.27
CA PRO A 65 -10.26 -21.72 -13.58
C PRO A 65 -11.39 -20.88 -14.17
N GLY A 66 -11.17 -20.34 -15.38
CA GLY A 66 -12.16 -19.50 -16.06
C GLY A 66 -12.18 -18.04 -15.63
N ALA A 67 -11.35 -17.62 -14.67
CA ALA A 67 -11.14 -16.20 -14.36
C ALA A 67 -10.24 -15.55 -15.43
N ASP A 68 -10.52 -14.28 -15.70
CA ASP A 68 -9.71 -13.40 -16.55
C ASP A 68 -9.38 -12.12 -15.78
N PRO A 69 -8.34 -12.15 -14.92
CA PRO A 69 -7.99 -10.99 -14.09
C PRO A 69 -7.55 -9.81 -14.96
N TYR A 70 -8.15 -8.66 -14.73
CA TYR A 70 -7.99 -7.47 -15.56
C TYR A 70 -7.46 -6.24 -14.82
N VAL A 71 -7.32 -6.29 -13.49
CA VAL A 71 -6.74 -5.20 -12.69
C VAL A 71 -5.44 -5.67 -12.05
N GLU A 72 -4.32 -5.12 -12.52
CA GLU A 72 -3.01 -5.36 -11.90
C GLU A 72 -2.83 -4.48 -10.67
N LEU A 73 -2.47 -5.08 -9.54
CA LEU A 73 -2.10 -4.42 -8.30
C LEU A 73 -0.58 -4.32 -8.18
N GLY A 74 -0.10 -3.30 -7.45
CA GLY A 74 1.34 -3.07 -7.26
C GLY A 74 1.98 -2.25 -8.37
N GLY A 75 3.32 -2.25 -8.37
CA GLY A 75 4.16 -1.52 -9.31
C GLY A 75 4.41 -0.08 -8.93
N SER A 76 5.02 0.65 -9.86
CA SER A 76 5.48 2.01 -9.62
C SER A 76 4.33 3.01 -9.59
N VAL A 77 4.25 3.77 -8.51
CA VAL A 77 3.22 4.78 -8.29
C VAL A 77 3.85 6.16 -8.07
N SER A 78 3.13 7.22 -8.45
CA SER A 78 3.60 8.60 -8.31
C SER A 78 3.56 9.15 -6.89
N ARG A 79 2.90 8.44 -5.99
CA ARG A 79 2.79 8.76 -4.57
C ARG A 79 2.68 7.49 -3.74
N VAL A 80 3.04 7.59 -2.47
CA VAL A 80 2.91 6.47 -1.52
C VAL A 80 1.47 5.97 -1.53
N LYS A 81 1.30 4.66 -1.71
CA LYS A 81 0.05 3.99 -1.41
C LYS A 81 0.01 3.80 0.09
N THR A 82 -0.70 4.69 0.76
CA THR A 82 -0.81 4.62 2.21
C THR A 82 -1.65 3.43 2.64
N TYR A 83 -1.40 2.97 3.83
CA TYR A 83 -2.20 1.96 4.50
C TYR A 83 -3.70 2.29 4.47
N GLY A 84 -4.06 3.55 4.78
CA GLY A 84 -5.46 4.01 4.75
C GLY A 84 -6.08 4.00 3.34
N GLU A 85 -5.30 4.25 2.29
CA GLU A 85 -5.80 4.15 0.91
C GLU A 85 -6.10 2.69 0.54
N LEU A 86 -5.23 1.74 0.93
CA LEU A 86 -5.46 0.32 0.67
C LEU A 86 -6.66 -0.20 1.45
N VAL A 87 -6.75 0.12 2.75
CA VAL A 87 -7.93 -0.20 3.58
C VAL A 87 -9.19 0.32 2.90
N THR A 88 -9.21 1.60 2.52
CA THR A 88 -10.39 2.22 1.90
C THR A 88 -10.74 1.58 0.57
N ALA A 89 -9.73 1.25 -0.26
CA ALA A 89 -9.97 0.59 -1.55
C ALA A 89 -10.64 -0.79 -1.39
N ILE A 90 -10.35 -1.49 -0.31
CA ILE A 90 -10.94 -2.81 -0.03
C ILE A 90 -12.35 -2.69 0.53
N ILE A 91 -12.56 -1.84 1.55
CA ILE A 91 -13.85 -1.75 2.27
C ILE A 91 -14.86 -0.79 1.64
N ASN A 92 -14.42 0.10 0.75
CA ASN A 92 -15.24 1.06 0.01
C ASN A 92 -14.72 1.26 -1.42
N PRO A 93 -14.78 0.21 -2.27
CA PRO A 93 -14.15 0.22 -3.60
C PRO A 93 -14.74 1.26 -4.56
N SER A 94 -15.95 1.74 -4.29
CA SER A 94 -16.57 2.82 -5.08
C SER A 94 -16.08 4.22 -4.69
N HIS A 95 -15.32 4.35 -3.59
CA HIS A 95 -14.75 5.63 -3.17
C HIS A 95 -13.84 6.25 -4.23
N LYS A 96 -13.05 5.40 -4.89
CA LYS A 96 -12.17 5.79 -5.98
C LYS A 96 -12.01 4.63 -6.96
N LEU A 97 -12.52 4.81 -8.15
CA LEU A 97 -12.37 3.82 -9.23
C LEU A 97 -10.92 3.76 -9.72
N ALA A 98 -10.51 2.60 -10.22
CA ALA A 98 -9.16 2.40 -10.77
C ALA A 98 -8.97 3.27 -12.03
N ASP A 99 -7.88 4.04 -12.05
CA ASP A 99 -7.47 4.84 -13.19
C ASP A 99 -6.73 3.97 -14.23
N GLY A 100 -6.83 4.33 -15.50
CA GLY A 100 -6.12 3.63 -16.60
C GLY A 100 -6.87 2.44 -17.20
N TYR A 101 -8.05 2.13 -16.69
CA TYR A 101 -8.94 1.08 -17.21
C TYR A 101 -10.18 1.67 -17.87
N ALA A 102 -10.80 0.93 -18.79
CA ALA A 102 -12.10 1.29 -19.33
C ALA A 102 -13.14 1.31 -18.21
N LYS A 103 -14.00 2.33 -18.19
CA LYS A 103 -14.92 2.56 -17.06
C LYS A 103 -15.92 1.42 -16.88
N ASP A 104 -16.41 0.86 -17.97
CA ASP A 104 -17.35 -0.26 -18.01
C ASP A 104 -16.71 -1.56 -17.47
N LEU A 105 -15.38 -1.67 -17.55
CA LEU A 105 -14.64 -2.81 -16.99
C LEU A 105 -14.58 -2.76 -15.47
N VAL A 106 -14.40 -1.56 -14.88
CA VAL A 106 -14.15 -1.39 -13.44
C VAL A 106 -15.37 -0.89 -12.66
N SER A 107 -16.42 -0.43 -13.36
CA SER A 107 -17.63 0.11 -12.72
C SER A 107 -18.88 -0.04 -13.58
N ASN A 108 -20.03 -0.05 -12.92
CA ASN A 108 -21.34 0.07 -13.53
C ASN A 108 -22.04 1.28 -12.90
N ASP A 109 -22.45 2.28 -13.71
CA ASP A 109 -23.09 3.52 -13.26
C ASP A 109 -22.32 4.23 -12.10
N GLY A 110 -20.98 4.18 -12.16
CA GLY A 110 -20.12 4.81 -11.15
C GLY A 110 -19.92 3.98 -9.86
N VAL A 111 -20.56 2.82 -9.77
CA VAL A 111 -20.35 1.85 -8.68
C VAL A 111 -19.27 0.86 -9.11
N SER A 112 -18.27 0.62 -8.26
CA SER A 112 -17.20 -0.34 -8.54
C SER A 112 -17.76 -1.75 -8.79
N ASN A 113 -17.17 -2.45 -9.78
CA ASN A 113 -17.45 -3.87 -10.02
C ASN A 113 -16.77 -4.78 -8.98
N MET A 114 -15.87 -4.24 -8.15
CA MET A 114 -15.25 -4.97 -7.06
C MET A 114 -16.28 -5.33 -5.99
N TYR A 115 -16.29 -6.60 -5.59
CA TYR A 115 -17.18 -7.08 -4.54
C TYR A 115 -16.89 -6.42 -3.19
N VAL A 116 -17.94 -6.12 -2.41
CA VAL A 116 -17.82 -5.55 -1.07
C VAL A 116 -17.76 -6.67 -0.03
N TYR A 117 -16.60 -6.86 0.59
CA TYR A 117 -16.33 -7.96 1.52
C TYR A 117 -16.69 -7.65 2.97
N ASN A 118 -17.21 -6.46 3.29
CA ASN A 118 -17.42 -5.96 4.65
C ASN A 118 -18.29 -6.86 5.54
N GLY A 119 -19.14 -7.68 4.96
CA GLY A 119 -19.98 -8.64 5.71
C GLY A 119 -19.32 -10.00 5.98
N PHE A 120 -18.15 -10.26 5.41
CA PHE A 120 -17.48 -11.58 5.43
C PHE A 120 -16.05 -11.51 5.94
N MET A 121 -15.35 -10.40 5.68
CA MET A 121 -13.96 -10.18 6.06
C MET A 121 -13.89 -9.67 7.50
N THR A 122 -13.09 -10.30 8.31
CA THR A 122 -12.77 -9.81 9.65
C THR A 122 -11.79 -8.63 9.57
N VAL A 123 -11.68 -7.85 10.65
CA VAL A 123 -10.70 -6.78 10.75
C VAL A 123 -9.27 -7.32 10.67
N GLN A 124 -9.01 -8.53 11.21
CA GLN A 124 -7.69 -9.15 11.14
C GLN A 124 -7.34 -9.52 9.69
N GLU A 125 -8.24 -10.17 8.96
CA GLU A 125 -8.04 -10.51 7.54
C GLU A 125 -7.80 -9.25 6.69
N LEU A 126 -8.53 -8.16 6.96
CA LEU A 126 -8.29 -6.88 6.29
C LEU A 126 -6.88 -6.35 6.55
N THR A 127 -6.43 -6.43 7.80
CA THR A 127 -5.11 -5.97 8.21
C THR A 127 -4.00 -6.79 7.54
N ASP A 128 -4.12 -8.13 7.60
CA ASP A 128 -3.18 -9.06 6.98
C ASP A 128 -3.11 -8.83 5.46
N LEU A 129 -4.26 -8.66 4.82
CA LEU A 129 -4.36 -8.37 3.39
C LEU A 129 -3.66 -7.07 3.00
N VAL A 130 -3.81 -6.01 3.78
CA VAL A 130 -3.13 -4.73 3.52
C VAL A 130 -1.61 -4.87 3.72
N MET A 131 -1.18 -5.59 4.73
CA MET A 131 0.25 -5.88 4.96
C MET A 131 0.86 -6.70 3.83
N PHE A 132 0.10 -7.60 3.20
CA PHE A 132 0.52 -8.31 2.01
C PHE A 132 0.63 -7.39 0.79
N LEU A 133 -0.36 -6.54 0.56
CA LEU A 133 -0.44 -5.71 -0.65
C LEU A 133 0.55 -4.53 -0.65
N GLN A 134 0.78 -3.91 0.49
CA GLN A 134 1.55 -2.65 0.58
C GLN A 134 2.97 -2.74 0.02
N PRO A 135 3.76 -3.79 0.27
CA PRO A 135 5.12 -3.92 -0.24
C PRO A 135 5.22 -4.04 -1.77
N HIS A 136 4.13 -4.37 -2.46
CA HIS A 136 4.13 -4.46 -3.92
C HIS A 136 4.06 -3.11 -4.64
N TYR A 137 3.93 -1.99 -3.91
CA TYR A 137 3.87 -0.64 -4.47
C TYR A 137 5.19 0.10 -4.26
N ASP A 138 5.86 0.46 -5.36
CA ASP A 138 7.08 1.25 -5.37
C ASP A 138 6.77 2.72 -5.64
N VAL A 139 7.34 3.63 -4.85
CA VAL A 139 7.19 5.06 -5.07
C VAL A 139 8.27 5.54 -6.04
N LEU A 140 7.84 6.06 -7.19
CA LEU A 140 8.76 6.73 -8.11
C LEU A 140 9.28 8.03 -7.48
N PRO A 141 10.60 8.28 -7.52
CA PRO A 141 11.13 9.56 -7.10
C PRO A 141 10.52 10.67 -7.97
N PRO A 142 10.17 11.82 -7.39
CA PRO A 142 9.66 12.94 -8.16
C PRO A 142 10.67 13.37 -9.22
N ASN A 143 10.22 13.40 -10.49
CA ASN A 143 11.06 13.78 -11.62
C ASN A 143 11.14 15.32 -11.65
N TYR A 144 12.09 15.89 -10.92
CA TYR A 144 12.36 17.32 -10.94
C TYR A 144 13.07 17.68 -12.26
N GLN A 145 12.30 18.01 -13.30
CA GLN A 145 12.82 18.74 -14.45
C GLN A 145 13.04 20.18 -14.01
N TYR A 146 14.26 20.52 -13.61
CA TYR A 146 14.66 21.92 -13.49
C TYR A 146 14.60 22.52 -14.89
N ARG A 147 13.58 23.33 -15.17
CA ARG A 147 13.63 24.26 -16.29
C ARG A 147 14.64 25.33 -15.94
N ILE A 148 15.84 25.20 -16.47
CA ILE A 148 16.79 26.31 -16.48
C ILE A 148 16.22 27.31 -17.49
N TYR A 149 15.64 28.38 -16.97
CA TYR A 149 15.32 29.55 -17.81
C TYR A 149 16.62 30.23 -18.13
N PRO A 150 16.90 30.55 -19.43
CA PRO A 150 18.07 31.31 -19.81
C PRO A 150 18.00 32.75 -19.33
#